data_f636daf5bbdbe1288f67c2d317dbd386
#
_entry.id   f636daf5bbdbe1288f67c2d317dbd386
#
_cell.length_a   1.000
_cell.length_b   1.000
_cell.length_c   1.000
_cell.angle_alpha   90.00
_cell.angle_beta   90.00
_cell.angle_gamma   90.00
#
_symmetry.space_group_name_H-M   'P 1'
#
loop_
_entity.id
_entity.type
_entity.pdbx_description
1 polymer ?
#
loop_
_entity_poly.entity_id
_entity_poly.type
_entity_poly.pdbx_seq_one_letter_code
_entity_poly.pdbx_strand_id
1 'polypeptide(L)'
;MAHTEQKVWCNYVKKKRPEFFKNVHVCDIGSLDINGNNRYLFEGYKYIGVDIYPGRNVDVISRGHAFTPLIEFDVVISSECFEHDEFYTYTLQNIVRTLLRPGGMFIFTCATDGRHEHGTRRTSPADSPATQDYYMNISEHDVRTALNIEAEFDEWEFDVNHRTHDLYFYGIKK
;
A
#
# COMPACT_ATOMS: atom_id res chain seq x y z
N MET A 1 3.08 8.38 -4.96
CA MET A 1 2.46 9.71 -5.27
C MET A 1 0.98 9.51 -5.58
N ALA A 2 0.05 10.12 -4.83
CA ALA A 2 -1.39 9.89 -5.01
C ALA A 2 -1.91 10.55 -6.31
N HIS A 3 -1.94 9.82 -7.39
CA HIS A 3 -2.54 10.24 -8.66
C HIS A 3 -4.07 10.21 -8.63
N THR A 4 -4.70 10.90 -9.57
CA THR A 4 -6.18 10.88 -9.70
C THR A 4 -6.71 9.46 -9.88
N GLU A 5 -6.02 8.64 -10.63
CA GLU A 5 -6.39 7.26 -10.96
C GLU A 5 -6.38 6.34 -9.73
N GLN A 6 -5.41 6.49 -8.83
CA GLN A 6 -5.37 5.78 -7.55
C GLN A 6 -6.55 6.16 -6.66
N LYS A 7 -6.89 7.46 -6.63
CA LYS A 7 -8.09 7.92 -5.91
C LYS A 7 -9.37 7.33 -6.50
N VAL A 8 -9.43 7.18 -7.83
CA VAL A 8 -10.57 6.51 -8.51
C VAL A 8 -10.65 5.05 -8.05
N TRP A 9 -9.55 4.30 -8.07
CA TRP A 9 -9.50 2.93 -7.59
C TRP A 9 -9.92 2.81 -6.13
N CYS A 10 -9.29 3.56 -5.23
CA CYS A 10 -9.63 3.51 -3.80
C CYS A 10 -11.10 3.86 -3.53
N ASN A 11 -11.68 4.82 -4.27
CA ASN A 11 -13.10 5.14 -4.16
C ASN A 11 -14.01 4.07 -4.76
N TYR A 12 -13.57 3.35 -5.80
CA TYR A 12 -14.26 2.17 -6.31
C TYR A 12 -14.34 1.09 -5.23
N VAL A 13 -13.21 0.75 -4.59
CA VAL A 13 -13.18 -0.22 -3.49
C VAL A 13 -14.05 0.25 -2.31
N LYS A 14 -13.98 1.53 -1.94
CA LYS A 14 -14.85 2.12 -0.89
C LYS A 14 -16.34 1.96 -1.20
N LYS A 15 -16.75 2.13 -2.44
CA LYS A 15 -18.15 1.92 -2.86
C LYS A 15 -18.55 0.44 -2.82
N LYS A 16 -17.63 -0.45 -3.17
CA LYS A 16 -17.86 -1.89 -3.21
C LYS A 16 -17.89 -2.51 -1.82
N ARG A 17 -17.04 -2.03 -0.91
CA ARG A 17 -16.85 -2.57 0.44
C ARG A 17 -16.84 -1.44 1.49
N PRO A 18 -17.96 -0.68 1.66
CA PRO A 18 -18.01 0.52 2.50
C PRO A 18 -17.76 0.25 3.99
N GLU A 19 -17.98 -0.98 4.46
CA GLU A 19 -17.77 -1.39 5.85
C GLU A 19 -16.30 -1.27 6.30
N PHE A 20 -15.33 -1.30 5.38
CA PHE A 20 -13.90 -1.15 5.68
C PHE A 20 -13.42 0.31 5.73
N PHE A 21 -14.31 1.28 5.57
CA PHE A 21 -13.93 2.70 5.52
C PHE A 21 -14.56 3.53 6.64
N LYS A 22 -15.25 2.88 7.58
CA LYS A 22 -15.91 3.57 8.69
C LYS A 22 -15.70 2.84 10.02
N ASN A 23 -15.28 3.61 11.05
CA ASN A 23 -15.03 3.11 12.42
C ASN A 23 -14.00 1.96 12.46
N VAL A 24 -12.89 2.12 11.77
CA VAL A 24 -11.84 1.10 11.55
C VAL A 24 -10.49 1.55 12.08
N HIS A 25 -9.63 0.57 12.40
CA HIS A 25 -8.21 0.78 12.66
C HIS A 25 -7.45 0.58 11.34
N VAL A 26 -6.73 1.61 10.91
CA VAL A 26 -6.02 1.65 9.63
C VAL A 26 -4.51 1.72 9.86
N CYS A 27 -3.76 0.91 9.13
CA CYS A 27 -2.32 1.05 8.96
C CYS A 27 -2.02 1.47 7.51
N ASP A 28 -1.25 2.54 7.34
CA ASP A 28 -0.80 3.03 6.04
C ASP A 28 0.72 2.79 5.93
N ILE A 29 1.13 1.88 5.05
CA ILE A 29 2.52 1.53 4.80
C ILE A 29 3.05 2.36 3.63
N GLY A 30 4.17 3.08 3.84
CA GLY A 30 4.66 4.09 2.91
C GLY A 30 3.84 5.37 3.02
N SER A 31 3.58 5.80 4.25
CA SER A 31 2.58 6.84 4.56
C SER A 31 3.06 8.27 4.37
N LEU A 32 4.35 8.51 4.08
CA LEU A 32 4.89 9.86 3.95
C LEU A 32 4.12 10.69 2.93
N ASP A 33 3.47 11.75 3.39
CA ASP A 33 2.67 12.64 2.55
C ASP A 33 3.55 13.58 1.73
N ILE A 34 3.94 13.14 0.55
CA ILE A 34 4.65 13.95 -0.44
C ILE A 34 3.66 14.72 -1.31
N ASN A 35 2.63 14.04 -1.83
CA ASN A 35 1.63 14.61 -2.76
C ASN A 35 0.19 14.21 -2.41
N GLY A 36 -0.09 13.96 -1.13
CA GLY A 36 -1.38 13.53 -0.62
C GLY A 36 -1.27 12.26 0.22
N ASN A 37 -2.35 11.92 0.89
CA ASN A 37 -2.45 10.76 1.78
C ASN A 37 -3.82 10.10 1.65
N ASN A 38 -4.00 8.93 2.30
CA ASN A 38 -5.20 8.11 2.19
C ASN A 38 -6.28 8.41 3.25
N ARG A 39 -6.04 9.33 4.20
CA ARG A 39 -6.97 9.61 5.32
C ARG A 39 -8.35 10.06 4.86
N TYR A 40 -8.46 10.70 3.68
CA TYR A 40 -9.74 11.16 3.12
C TYR A 40 -10.73 10.02 2.82
N LEU A 41 -10.25 8.78 2.74
CA LEU A 41 -11.10 7.61 2.48
C LEU A 41 -11.93 7.22 3.71
N PHE A 42 -11.43 7.47 4.92
CA PHE A 42 -11.92 6.88 6.15
C PHE A 42 -12.73 7.88 6.99
N GLU A 43 -13.72 7.35 7.73
CA GLU A 43 -14.55 8.09 8.68
C GLU A 43 -14.54 7.41 10.05
N GLY A 44 -14.41 8.17 11.15
CA GLY A 44 -14.42 7.61 12.52
C GLY A 44 -13.33 6.59 12.77
N TYR A 45 -12.12 6.83 12.27
CA TYR A 45 -11.01 5.89 12.22
C TYR A 45 -9.92 6.17 13.28
N LYS A 46 -9.15 5.13 13.60
CA LYS A 46 -7.80 5.27 14.16
C LYS A 46 -6.79 4.92 13.07
N TYR A 47 -5.77 5.75 12.88
CA TYR A 47 -4.86 5.64 11.76
C TYR A 47 -3.42 5.72 12.24
N ILE A 48 -2.61 4.76 11.79
CA ILE A 48 -1.17 4.73 12.04
C ILE A 48 -0.48 4.74 10.67
N GLY A 49 0.24 5.84 10.41
CA GLY A 49 1.12 5.97 9.27
C GLY A 49 2.52 5.44 9.58
N VAL A 50 3.02 4.52 8.76
CA VAL A 50 4.35 3.91 8.89
C VAL A 50 5.17 4.24 7.65
N ASP A 51 6.35 4.81 7.86
CA ASP A 51 7.30 5.11 6.80
C ASP A 51 8.74 5.02 7.33
N ILE A 52 9.70 4.84 6.44
CA ILE A 52 11.13 4.83 6.82
C ILE A 52 11.69 6.25 6.97
N TYR A 53 10.99 7.26 6.47
CA TYR A 53 11.41 8.66 6.54
C TYR A 53 10.43 9.48 7.39
N PRO A 54 10.93 10.31 8.32
CA PRO A 54 10.06 11.14 9.14
C PRO A 54 9.40 12.25 8.32
N GLY A 55 8.14 12.55 8.61
CA GLY A 55 7.46 13.64 7.93
C GLY A 55 5.96 13.65 8.16
N ARG A 56 5.26 14.43 7.35
CA ARG A 56 3.81 14.55 7.45
C ARG A 56 3.13 13.21 7.19
N ASN A 57 2.13 12.85 8.00
CA ASN A 57 1.36 11.60 7.96
C ASN A 57 2.13 10.36 8.47
N VAL A 58 3.34 10.51 9.03
CA VAL A 58 4.14 9.41 9.59
C VAL A 58 4.04 9.44 11.12
N ASP A 59 3.45 8.41 11.70
CA ASP A 59 3.31 8.23 13.15
C ASP A 59 4.43 7.32 13.70
N VAL A 60 4.90 6.36 12.88
CA VAL A 60 5.96 5.41 13.24
C VAL A 60 7.02 5.37 12.15
N ILE A 61 8.28 5.58 12.54
CA ILE A 61 9.42 5.43 11.64
C ILE A 61 9.86 3.97 11.68
N SER A 62 9.55 3.21 10.62
CA SER A 62 9.89 1.79 10.48
C SER A 62 9.84 1.36 9.02
N ARG A 63 10.62 0.32 8.68
CA ARG A 63 10.42 -0.41 7.43
C ARG A 63 9.13 -1.24 7.51
N GLY A 64 8.39 -1.36 6.41
CA GLY A 64 7.13 -2.10 6.38
C GLY A 64 7.27 -3.55 6.84
N HIS A 65 8.32 -4.25 6.41
CA HIS A 65 8.59 -5.63 6.80
C HIS A 65 9.03 -5.81 8.27
N ALA A 66 9.49 -4.75 8.93
CA ALA A 66 9.98 -4.78 10.31
C ALA A 66 8.98 -4.20 11.32
N PHE A 67 7.88 -3.63 10.85
CA PHE A 67 6.87 -3.06 11.74
C PHE A 67 6.06 -4.17 12.41
N THR A 68 6.08 -4.20 13.75
CA THR A 68 5.39 -5.20 14.59
C THR A 68 4.58 -4.49 15.68
N PRO A 69 3.31 -4.11 15.40
CA PRO A 69 2.45 -3.45 16.37
C PRO A 69 1.90 -4.42 17.41
N LEU A 70 1.35 -3.88 18.51
CA LEU A 70 0.66 -4.66 19.54
C LEU A 70 -0.78 -5.06 19.17
N ILE A 71 -1.32 -4.49 18.10
CA ILE A 71 -2.69 -4.74 17.62
C ILE A 71 -2.66 -5.03 16.13
N GLU A 72 -3.58 -5.84 15.66
CA GLU A 72 -3.87 -6.01 14.24
C GLU A 72 -4.83 -4.90 13.75
N PHE A 73 -4.84 -4.67 12.44
CA PHE A 73 -5.64 -3.63 11.80
C PHE A 73 -6.83 -4.20 11.04
N ASP A 74 -7.91 -3.45 10.99
CA ASP A 74 -9.07 -3.74 10.13
C ASP A 74 -8.72 -3.53 8.66
N VAL A 75 -7.90 -2.53 8.39
CA VAL A 75 -7.45 -2.18 7.04
C VAL A 75 -5.95 -1.88 7.05
N VAL A 76 -5.24 -2.49 6.10
CA VAL A 76 -3.89 -2.06 5.73
C VAL A 76 -3.96 -1.47 4.33
N ILE A 77 -3.47 -0.24 4.16
CA ILE A 77 -3.40 0.44 2.86
C ILE A 77 -1.95 0.80 2.55
N SER A 78 -1.59 0.75 1.26
CA SER A 78 -0.29 1.21 0.77
C SER A 78 -0.47 1.81 -0.62
N SER A 79 0.09 2.99 -0.86
CA SER A 79 -0.04 3.66 -2.15
C SER A 79 1.31 4.14 -2.66
N GLU A 80 1.73 3.64 -3.83
CA GLU A 80 2.99 4.01 -4.49
C GLU A 80 4.20 3.87 -3.56
N CYS A 81 4.32 2.71 -2.93
CA CYS A 81 5.37 2.41 -1.96
C CYS A 81 6.22 1.20 -2.39
N PHE A 82 5.58 0.12 -2.86
CA PHE A 82 6.28 -1.15 -3.09
C PHE A 82 7.34 -1.08 -4.17
N GLU A 83 7.16 -0.26 -5.20
CA GLU A 83 8.15 -0.01 -6.25
C GLU A 83 9.44 0.64 -5.72
N HIS A 84 9.37 1.26 -4.53
CA HIS A 84 10.50 1.89 -3.84
C HIS A 84 11.00 1.07 -2.65
N ASP A 85 10.36 -0.05 -2.30
CA ASP A 85 10.74 -0.94 -1.19
C ASP A 85 11.52 -2.16 -1.72
N GLU A 86 12.84 -2.18 -1.56
CA GLU A 86 13.69 -3.34 -1.93
C GLU A 86 13.31 -4.64 -1.19
N PHE A 87 12.54 -4.52 -0.09
CA PHE A 87 12.04 -5.63 0.72
C PHE A 87 10.53 -5.86 0.55
N TYR A 88 9.92 -5.38 -0.54
CA TYR A 88 8.47 -5.42 -0.76
C TYR A 88 7.86 -6.82 -0.54
N THR A 89 8.56 -7.89 -0.91
CA THR A 89 8.08 -9.27 -0.70
C THR A 89 7.90 -9.58 0.78
N TYR A 90 8.84 -9.16 1.63
CA TYR A 90 8.74 -9.32 3.08
C TYR A 90 7.73 -8.36 3.68
N THR A 91 7.59 -7.15 3.13
CA THR A 91 6.57 -6.18 3.53
C THR A 91 5.16 -6.73 3.25
N LEU A 92 4.91 -7.28 2.05
CA LEU A 92 3.65 -7.95 1.70
C LEU A 92 3.34 -9.10 2.67
N GLN A 93 4.32 -9.96 2.96
CA GLN A 93 4.16 -11.07 3.90
C GLN A 93 3.87 -10.57 5.33
N ASN A 94 4.55 -9.53 5.80
CA ASN A 94 4.31 -8.93 7.11
C ASN A 94 2.90 -8.34 7.20
N ILE A 95 2.44 -7.65 6.16
CA ILE A 95 1.08 -7.10 6.09
C ILE A 95 0.06 -8.21 6.32
N VAL A 96 0.14 -9.28 5.56
CA VAL A 96 -0.86 -10.35 5.61
C VAL A 96 -0.77 -11.16 6.90
N ARG A 97 0.44 -11.48 7.37
CA ARG A 97 0.65 -12.40 8.50
C ARG A 97 0.59 -11.74 9.87
N THR A 98 0.97 -10.45 9.95
CA THR A 98 1.20 -9.77 11.24
C THR A 98 0.32 -8.55 11.42
N LEU A 99 0.10 -7.76 10.37
CA LEU A 99 -0.59 -6.47 10.51
C LEU A 99 -2.10 -6.59 10.35
N LEU A 100 -2.55 -7.41 9.41
CA LEU A 100 -3.95 -7.51 9.02
C LEU A 100 -4.65 -8.61 9.83
N ARG A 101 -5.75 -8.27 10.53
CA ARG A 101 -6.57 -9.27 11.23
C ARG A 101 -7.30 -10.21 10.24
N PRO A 102 -7.71 -11.41 10.66
CA PRO A 102 -8.67 -12.20 9.89
C PRO A 102 -9.94 -11.40 9.57
N GLY A 103 -10.45 -11.51 8.35
CA GLY A 103 -11.55 -10.72 7.83
C GLY A 103 -11.21 -9.22 7.61
N GLY A 104 -9.97 -8.80 7.74
CA GLY A 104 -9.51 -7.44 7.44
C GLY A 104 -9.23 -7.25 5.95
N MET A 105 -9.16 -5.99 5.50
CA MET A 105 -8.91 -5.64 4.10
C MET A 105 -7.51 -5.11 3.88
N PHE A 106 -6.81 -5.69 2.92
CA PHE A 106 -5.58 -5.13 2.35
C PHE A 106 -5.90 -4.45 1.02
N ILE A 107 -5.44 -3.21 0.83
CA ILE A 107 -5.58 -2.45 -0.42
C ILE A 107 -4.25 -1.79 -0.76
N PHE A 108 -3.81 -1.91 -2.03
CA PHE A 108 -2.63 -1.17 -2.47
C PHE A 108 -2.72 -0.70 -3.92
N THR A 109 -1.84 0.26 -4.22
CA THR A 109 -1.47 0.68 -5.58
C THR A 109 0.04 0.77 -5.67
N CYS A 110 0.62 0.39 -6.80
CA CYS A 110 2.04 0.56 -7.08
C CYS A 110 2.32 0.65 -8.57
N ALA A 111 3.50 1.12 -8.93
CA ALA A 111 3.95 1.14 -10.32
C ALA A 111 4.15 -0.28 -10.85
N THR A 112 3.67 -0.54 -12.08
CA THR A 112 3.80 -1.83 -12.77
C THR A 112 4.47 -1.69 -14.14
N ASP A 113 4.55 -2.78 -14.87
CA ASP A 113 5.22 -2.88 -16.16
C ASP A 113 4.89 -1.72 -17.10
N GLY A 114 5.94 -1.08 -17.63
CA GLY A 114 5.83 0.08 -18.49
C GLY A 114 5.88 1.43 -17.78
N ARG A 115 5.81 1.47 -16.45
CA ARG A 115 6.01 2.71 -15.71
C ARG A 115 7.46 3.16 -15.78
N HIS A 116 7.69 4.45 -16.09
CA HIS A 116 9.02 5.03 -16.06
C HIS A 116 9.55 5.11 -14.63
N GLU A 117 10.85 4.82 -14.46
CA GLU A 117 11.56 4.99 -13.21
C GLU A 117 11.38 6.41 -12.66
N HIS A 118 11.08 6.50 -11.36
CA HIS A 118 10.97 7.75 -10.62
C HIS A 118 11.40 7.58 -9.16
N GLY A 119 11.57 8.67 -8.44
CA GLY A 119 11.97 8.63 -7.03
C GLY A 119 13.42 8.18 -6.79
N THR A 120 14.23 8.06 -7.84
CA THR A 120 15.65 7.69 -7.72
C THR A 120 16.56 8.91 -7.87
N ARG A 121 17.85 8.75 -7.53
CA ARG A 121 18.87 9.79 -7.76
C ARG A 121 18.97 10.23 -9.23
N ARG A 122 18.56 9.36 -10.16
CA ARG A 122 18.57 9.62 -11.61
C ARG A 122 17.33 10.36 -12.07
N THR A 123 16.19 10.10 -11.42
CA THR A 123 14.88 10.63 -11.84
C THR A 123 14.04 11.00 -10.63
N SER A 124 13.66 12.29 -10.51
CA SER A 124 12.76 12.81 -9.48
C SER A 124 13.08 12.35 -8.04
N PRO A 125 14.29 12.58 -7.50
CA PRO A 125 14.69 12.07 -6.19
C PRO A 125 13.82 12.56 -5.03
N ALA A 126 13.08 13.65 -5.21
CA ALA A 126 12.15 14.17 -4.20
C ALA A 126 10.88 13.32 -4.04
N ASP A 127 10.57 12.45 -5.02
CA ASP A 127 9.37 11.60 -4.98
C ASP A 127 9.54 10.41 -4.03
N SER A 128 10.78 10.01 -3.70
CA SER A 128 11.09 8.99 -2.71
C SER A 128 12.40 9.31 -1.97
N PRO A 129 12.38 10.23 -1.00
CA PRO A 129 13.59 10.82 -0.42
C PRO A 129 14.49 9.82 0.33
N ALA A 130 13.93 8.70 0.81
CA ALA A 130 14.66 7.73 1.61
C ALA A 130 15.12 6.48 0.85
N THR A 131 14.63 6.23 -0.39
CA THR A 131 14.87 5.01 -1.18
C THR A 131 15.39 5.30 -2.58
N GLN A 132 16.15 6.38 -2.73
CA GLN A 132 16.61 6.89 -4.04
C GLN A 132 17.54 5.96 -4.83
N ASP A 133 18.01 4.88 -4.22
CA ASP A 133 18.91 3.90 -4.85
C ASP A 133 18.18 2.64 -5.36
N TYR A 134 16.87 2.55 -5.14
CA TYR A 134 16.05 1.40 -5.54
C TYR A 134 14.75 1.85 -6.25
N TYR A 135 14.41 1.14 -7.33
CA TYR A 135 13.12 1.20 -8.01
C TYR A 135 12.90 -0.09 -8.80
N MET A 136 11.69 -0.64 -8.71
CA MET A 136 11.29 -1.81 -9.48
C MET A 136 9.79 -1.74 -9.79
N ASN A 137 9.39 -1.93 -11.05
CA ASN A 137 7.98 -2.15 -11.38
C ASN A 137 7.51 -3.49 -10.83
N ILE A 138 6.35 -3.52 -10.19
CA ILE A 138 5.78 -4.71 -9.54
C ILE A 138 4.60 -5.22 -10.36
N SER A 139 4.69 -6.44 -10.84
CA SER A 139 3.59 -7.10 -11.57
C SER A 139 2.68 -7.91 -10.63
N GLU A 140 1.48 -8.31 -11.12
CA GLU A 140 0.63 -9.28 -10.42
C GLU A 140 1.38 -10.60 -10.15
N HIS A 141 2.24 -11.04 -11.09
CA HIS A 141 3.06 -12.23 -10.91
C HIS A 141 4.02 -12.11 -9.71
N ASP A 142 4.64 -10.95 -9.52
CA ASP A 142 5.54 -10.70 -8.39
C ASP A 142 4.79 -10.76 -7.05
N VAL A 143 3.58 -10.18 -6.99
CA VAL A 143 2.72 -10.25 -5.80
C VAL A 143 2.32 -11.70 -5.51
N ARG A 144 1.90 -12.48 -6.52
CA ARG A 144 1.54 -13.90 -6.39
C ARG A 144 2.73 -14.79 -6.02
N THR A 145 3.92 -14.38 -6.38
CA THR A 145 5.17 -15.06 -5.95
C THR A 145 5.46 -14.80 -4.47
N ALA A 146 5.17 -13.57 -3.98
CA ALA A 146 5.37 -13.20 -2.58
C ALA A 146 4.28 -13.78 -1.66
N LEU A 147 3.03 -13.90 -2.15
CA LEU A 147 1.83 -14.32 -1.42
C LEU A 147 1.06 -15.39 -2.17
N ASN A 148 0.61 -16.43 -1.47
CA ASN A 148 -0.39 -17.34 -2.02
C ASN A 148 -1.78 -16.69 -1.88
N ILE A 149 -2.19 -15.93 -2.89
CA ILE A 149 -3.42 -15.11 -2.87
C ILE A 149 -4.65 -15.95 -2.54
N GLU A 150 -4.78 -17.12 -3.20
CA GLU A 150 -5.91 -18.02 -3.02
C GLU A 150 -5.96 -18.66 -1.63
N ALA A 151 -4.81 -18.82 -0.98
CA ALA A 151 -4.73 -19.32 0.39
C ALA A 151 -4.98 -18.25 1.45
N GLU A 152 -4.56 -17.02 1.19
CA GLU A 152 -4.57 -15.91 2.16
C GLU A 152 -5.88 -15.10 2.16
N PHE A 153 -6.60 -15.05 1.02
CA PHE A 153 -7.77 -14.18 0.85
C PHE A 153 -9.02 -14.96 0.47
N ASP A 154 -10.17 -14.58 1.03
CA ASP A 154 -11.50 -15.09 0.66
C ASP A 154 -12.07 -14.37 -0.58
N GLU A 155 -11.75 -13.09 -0.72
CA GLU A 155 -12.13 -12.25 -1.83
C GLU A 155 -10.94 -11.37 -2.21
N TRP A 156 -10.71 -11.22 -3.51
CA TRP A 156 -9.66 -10.31 -4.01
C TRP A 156 -9.98 -9.84 -5.42
N GLU A 157 -9.32 -8.75 -5.80
CA GLU A 157 -9.34 -8.22 -7.16
C GLU A 157 -7.98 -7.57 -7.48
N PHE A 158 -7.45 -7.92 -8.64
CA PHE A 158 -6.36 -7.18 -9.28
C PHE A 158 -6.93 -6.37 -10.45
N ASP A 159 -6.39 -5.20 -10.69
CA ASP A 159 -6.64 -4.39 -11.87
C ASP A 159 -5.35 -3.69 -12.31
N VAL A 160 -5.21 -3.42 -13.61
CA VAL A 160 -4.05 -2.73 -14.17
C VAL A 160 -4.51 -1.53 -14.97
N ASN A 161 -4.07 -0.35 -14.57
CA ASN A 161 -4.26 0.85 -15.37
C ASN A 161 -3.16 0.97 -16.42
N HIS A 162 -3.45 0.52 -17.65
CA HIS A 162 -2.50 0.55 -18.77
C HIS A 162 -2.11 1.96 -19.25
N ARG A 163 -2.84 3.02 -18.85
CA ARG A 163 -2.51 4.39 -19.21
C ARG A 163 -1.45 4.98 -18.29
N THR A 164 -1.53 4.70 -16.99
CA THR A 164 -0.59 5.19 -15.97
C THR A 164 0.42 4.14 -15.55
N HIS A 165 0.24 2.89 -16.00
CA HIS A 165 1.08 1.74 -15.65
C HIS A 165 1.12 1.51 -14.13
N ASP A 166 -0.07 1.43 -13.52
CA ASP A 166 -0.25 1.13 -12.11
C ASP A 166 -0.94 -0.22 -11.94
N LEU A 167 -0.45 -1.02 -11.00
CA LEU A 167 -1.11 -2.22 -10.48
C LEU A 167 -1.95 -1.83 -9.26
N TYR A 168 -3.17 -2.32 -9.23
CA TYR A 168 -4.12 -2.15 -8.15
C TYR A 168 -4.51 -3.49 -7.56
N PHE A 169 -4.73 -3.51 -6.25
CA PHE A 169 -5.19 -4.70 -5.54
C PHE A 169 -6.06 -4.33 -4.35
N TYR A 170 -7.08 -5.12 -4.10
CA TYR A 170 -7.62 -5.31 -2.76
C TYR A 170 -7.89 -6.79 -2.48
N GLY A 171 -7.85 -7.18 -1.20
CA GLY A 171 -8.20 -8.51 -0.75
C GLY A 171 -8.72 -8.52 0.68
N ILE A 172 -9.67 -9.41 0.96
CA ILE A 172 -10.21 -9.67 2.30
C ILE A 172 -9.54 -10.93 2.84
N LYS A 173 -8.76 -10.78 3.91
CA LYS A 173 -8.02 -11.88 4.54
C LYS A 173 -8.97 -12.94 5.11
N LYS A 174 -8.63 -14.20 4.93
CA LYS A 174 -9.28 -15.35 5.59
C LYS A 174 -9.20 -15.31 7.10
#